data_b3e30d5ba2440bccc6b1d6dcc9eff298
#
_entry.id   b3e30d5ba2440bccc6b1d6dcc9eff298
#
_cell.length_a   1.000
_cell.length_b   1.000
_cell.length_c   1.000
_cell.angle_alpha   90.00
_cell.angle_beta   90.00
_cell.angle_gamma   90.00
#
_symmetry.space_group_name_H-M   'P 1'
#
loop_
_entity.id
_entity.type
_entity.pdbx_description
1 polymer ?
#
loop_
_entity_poly.entity_id
_entity_poly.type
_entity_poly.pdbx_seq_one_letter_code
_entity_poly.pdbx_strand_id
1 'polypeptide(L)'
;MNEEVKNTNEKEKQRKNNNRRPRRNNNFSKQKSDLEEKVIDIKRVTKVVKGGRQFRFLATVVVGNGKGKVGIGTGKAKEMPDAVKKATQAASKNLITVELVDNRTISHEIISKVGAVRVMLKPATEGTGVKAGGPVRDVLELAGVKDVLSKSLGSSTKINMSRATLNALKAQKSPAHIAELRGKTIEEIRG
;
A
#
# COMPACT_ATOMS: atom_id res chain seq x y z
N MET A 1 -51.24 -38.72 -23.28
CA MET A 1 -49.77 -38.68 -23.51
C MET A 1 -49.16 -37.30 -23.75
N ASN A 2 -49.92 -36.20 -23.88
CA ASN A 2 -49.36 -34.87 -24.21
C ASN A 2 -49.26 -33.87 -23.03
N GLU A 3 -49.83 -34.16 -21.87
CA GLU A 3 -49.76 -33.26 -20.71
C GLU A 3 -48.60 -33.55 -19.75
N GLU A 4 -48.18 -34.81 -19.63
CA GLU A 4 -47.05 -35.19 -18.78
C GLU A 4 -45.69 -34.73 -19.35
N VAL A 5 -45.53 -34.67 -20.67
CA VAL A 5 -44.33 -34.17 -21.32
C VAL A 5 -44.16 -32.68 -21.21
N LYS A 6 -45.25 -31.89 -21.11
CA LYS A 6 -45.21 -30.44 -20.89
C LYS A 6 -44.76 -30.10 -19.46
N ASN A 7 -45.25 -30.88 -18.48
CA ASN A 7 -44.96 -30.65 -17.07
C ASN A 7 -43.48 -30.97 -16.69
N THR A 8 -42.85 -31.96 -17.37
CA THR A 8 -41.42 -32.28 -17.18
C THR A 8 -40.53 -31.17 -17.74
N ASN A 9 -40.88 -30.63 -18.91
CA ASN A 9 -40.07 -29.55 -19.54
C ASN A 9 -40.15 -28.22 -18.78
N GLU A 10 -41.25 -27.91 -18.11
CA GLU A 10 -41.37 -26.72 -17.25
C GLU A 10 -40.60 -26.86 -15.94
N LYS A 11 -40.56 -28.02 -15.34
CA LYS A 11 -39.79 -28.31 -14.13
C LYS A 11 -38.27 -28.28 -14.38
N GLU A 12 -37.82 -28.74 -15.57
CA GLU A 12 -36.41 -28.59 -15.95
C GLU A 12 -35.99 -27.14 -16.23
N LYS A 13 -36.86 -26.35 -16.86
CA LYS A 13 -36.60 -24.90 -17.07
C LYS A 13 -36.54 -24.12 -15.75
N GLN A 14 -37.37 -24.45 -14.76
CA GLN A 14 -37.32 -23.85 -13.45
C GLN A 14 -36.06 -24.24 -12.63
N ARG A 15 -35.61 -25.49 -12.75
CA ARG A 15 -34.35 -25.96 -12.11
C ARG A 15 -33.11 -25.30 -12.70
N LYS A 16 -33.06 -25.00 -13.99
CA LYS A 16 -31.94 -24.30 -14.64
C LYS A 16 -31.89 -22.81 -14.30
N ASN A 17 -33.01 -22.21 -13.94
CA ASN A 17 -33.06 -20.79 -13.57
C ASN A 17 -32.64 -20.51 -12.11
N ASN A 18 -32.82 -21.48 -11.20
CA ASN A 18 -32.47 -21.33 -9.79
C ASN A 18 -30.96 -21.49 -9.51
N ASN A 19 -30.15 -21.92 -10.49
CA ASN A 19 -28.71 -22.13 -10.33
C ASN A 19 -27.87 -20.97 -10.85
N ARG A 20 -28.49 -19.85 -11.23
CA ARG A 20 -27.79 -18.60 -11.53
C ARG A 20 -27.46 -17.92 -10.19
N ARG A 21 -26.26 -18.18 -9.66
CA ARG A 21 -25.69 -17.40 -8.56
C ARG A 21 -25.90 -15.92 -8.89
N PRO A 22 -26.45 -15.11 -7.96
CA PRO A 22 -26.63 -13.69 -8.23
C PRO A 22 -25.28 -13.10 -8.63
N ARG A 23 -25.22 -12.51 -9.82
CA ARG A 23 -24.07 -11.70 -10.21
C ARG A 23 -23.93 -10.64 -9.12
N ARG A 24 -22.92 -10.78 -8.27
CA ARG A 24 -22.50 -9.70 -7.37
C ARG A 24 -22.32 -8.48 -8.26
N ASN A 25 -23.28 -7.57 -8.22
CA ASN A 25 -23.13 -6.23 -8.75
C ASN A 25 -21.96 -5.61 -8.00
N ASN A 26 -20.77 -5.69 -8.58
CA ASN A 26 -19.64 -4.86 -8.20
C ASN A 26 -19.94 -3.41 -8.65
N ASN A 27 -20.99 -2.82 -8.08
CA ASN A 27 -21.08 -1.38 -7.95
C ASN A 27 -20.05 -0.95 -6.90
N PHE A 28 -18.79 -1.20 -7.18
CA PHE A 28 -17.72 -0.38 -6.65
C PHE A 28 -17.90 0.97 -7.34
N SER A 29 -18.85 1.77 -6.78
CA SER A 29 -18.92 3.19 -7.07
C SER A 29 -17.48 3.69 -6.99
N LYS A 30 -16.99 4.28 -8.08
CA LYS A 30 -15.80 5.11 -8.10
C LYS A 30 -16.04 6.27 -7.13
N GLN A 31 -15.94 6.02 -5.83
CA GLN A 31 -15.53 7.07 -4.93
C GLN A 31 -14.17 7.48 -5.51
N LYS A 32 -14.10 8.68 -6.08
CA LYS A 32 -12.84 9.39 -6.29
C LYS A 32 -12.19 9.35 -4.91
N SER A 33 -11.36 8.35 -4.69
CA SER A 33 -10.56 8.29 -3.48
C SER A 33 -9.64 9.50 -3.58
N ASP A 34 -9.64 10.36 -2.57
CA ASP A 34 -8.66 11.45 -2.40
C ASP A 34 -7.23 10.88 -2.23
N LEU A 35 -6.96 9.78 -2.91
CA LEU A 35 -5.72 9.04 -2.86
C LEU A 35 -4.91 9.38 -4.11
N GLU A 36 -3.77 9.99 -3.90
CA GLU A 36 -2.75 10.19 -4.92
C GLU A 36 -1.94 8.90 -5.10
N GLU A 37 -1.53 8.62 -6.34
CA GLU A 37 -0.71 7.47 -6.67
C GLU A 37 0.61 7.90 -7.30
N LYS A 38 1.71 7.25 -6.90
CA LYS A 38 3.04 7.48 -7.46
C LYS A 38 3.72 6.15 -7.77
N VAL A 39 4.21 6.03 -9.01
CA VAL A 39 4.93 4.83 -9.45
C VAL A 39 6.39 4.95 -9.05
N ILE A 40 6.88 4.04 -8.19
CA ILE A 40 8.27 4.03 -7.72
C ILE A 40 9.19 3.34 -8.72
N ASP A 41 8.76 2.20 -9.25
CA ASP A 41 9.62 1.38 -10.09
C ASP A 41 8.81 0.47 -11.02
N ILE A 42 9.29 0.32 -12.25
CA ILE A 42 8.76 -0.62 -13.22
C ILE A 42 9.92 -1.46 -13.75
N LYS A 43 9.79 -2.78 -13.61
CA LYS A 43 10.81 -3.73 -14.09
C LYS A 43 10.20 -4.76 -15.03
N ARG A 44 10.91 -5.10 -16.08
CA ARG A 44 10.59 -6.24 -16.93
C ARG A 44 11.16 -7.49 -16.27
N VAL A 45 10.30 -8.44 -15.93
CA VAL A 45 10.64 -9.73 -15.33
C VAL A 45 10.39 -10.85 -16.32
N THR A 46 11.20 -11.89 -16.27
CA THR A 46 11.19 -12.97 -17.25
C THR A 46 10.93 -14.30 -16.56
N LYS A 47 10.13 -15.15 -17.18
CA LYS A 47 9.99 -16.57 -16.83
C LYS A 47 10.46 -17.40 -18.01
N VAL A 48 11.39 -18.33 -17.78
CA VAL A 48 11.81 -19.31 -18.77
C VAL A 48 10.81 -20.44 -18.81
N VAL A 49 10.36 -20.81 -20.00
CA VAL A 49 9.40 -21.90 -20.26
C VAL A 49 9.91 -22.76 -21.41
N LYS A 50 9.35 -23.98 -21.60
CA LYS A 50 9.57 -24.77 -22.80
C LYS A 50 9.17 -23.94 -24.03
N GLY A 51 10.08 -23.66 -24.93
CA GLY A 51 9.84 -22.81 -26.12
C GLY A 51 10.29 -21.37 -26.00
N GLY A 52 10.89 -20.90 -24.87
CA GLY A 52 11.50 -19.58 -24.79
C GLY A 52 11.29 -18.83 -23.49
N ARG A 53 11.31 -17.50 -23.57
CA ARG A 53 11.21 -16.60 -22.43
C ARG A 53 9.91 -15.82 -22.49
N GLN A 54 9.09 -15.92 -21.44
CA GLN A 54 7.89 -15.09 -21.29
C GLN A 54 8.20 -13.85 -20.44
N PHE A 55 7.95 -12.67 -21.00
CA PHE A 55 8.16 -11.38 -20.34
C PHE A 55 6.87 -10.91 -19.65
N ARG A 56 7.04 -10.26 -18.50
CA ARG A 56 5.99 -9.55 -17.77
C ARG A 56 6.56 -8.26 -17.18
N PHE A 57 5.69 -7.31 -16.90
CA PHE A 57 6.05 -6.09 -16.18
C PHE A 57 5.67 -6.22 -14.70
N LEU A 58 6.60 -5.84 -13.83
CA LEU A 58 6.39 -5.68 -12.41
C LEU A 58 6.37 -4.19 -12.11
N ALA A 59 5.24 -3.66 -11.65
CA ALA A 59 5.10 -2.30 -11.17
C ALA A 59 5.05 -2.28 -9.64
N THR A 60 5.71 -1.30 -9.03
CA THR A 60 5.61 -0.96 -7.60
C THR A 60 5.03 0.43 -7.49
N VAL A 61 3.90 0.55 -6.80
CA VAL A 61 3.16 1.80 -6.64
C VAL A 61 2.95 2.09 -5.17
N VAL A 62 3.05 3.35 -4.82
CA VAL A 62 2.63 3.89 -3.52
C VAL A 62 1.36 4.68 -3.72
N VAL A 63 0.45 4.59 -2.78
CA VAL A 63 -0.81 5.32 -2.74
C VAL A 63 -0.93 5.99 -1.39
N GLY A 64 -1.32 7.25 -1.35
CA GLY A 64 -1.49 7.99 -0.10
C GLY A 64 -2.46 9.15 -0.25
N ASN A 65 -2.91 9.71 0.86
CA ASN A 65 -3.83 10.84 0.90
C ASN A 65 -3.18 12.16 1.34
N GLY A 66 -1.86 12.17 1.59
CA GLY A 66 -1.17 13.33 2.16
C GLY A 66 -1.61 13.74 3.58
N LYS A 67 -2.41 12.90 4.26
CA LYS A 67 -3.00 13.15 5.58
C LYS A 67 -2.81 11.95 6.53
N GLY A 68 -1.65 11.33 6.48
CA GLY A 68 -1.31 10.21 7.36
C GLY A 68 -1.74 8.82 6.86
N LYS A 69 -2.33 8.67 5.67
CA LYS A 69 -2.62 7.33 5.12
C LYS A 69 -1.72 7.05 3.93
N VAL A 70 -1.01 5.94 3.97
CA VAL A 70 -0.11 5.51 2.89
C VAL A 70 -0.11 3.99 2.76
N GLY A 71 0.03 3.50 1.54
CA GLY A 71 0.10 2.06 1.27
C GLY A 71 1.00 1.75 0.07
N ILE A 72 1.56 0.56 0.06
CA ILE A 72 2.43 0.09 -1.02
C ILE A 72 1.85 -1.17 -1.62
N GLY A 73 1.83 -1.21 -2.96
CA GLY A 73 1.40 -2.37 -3.71
C GLY A 73 2.37 -2.74 -4.83
N THR A 74 2.37 -4.02 -5.17
CA THR A 74 3.11 -4.53 -6.32
C THR A 74 2.16 -5.29 -7.24
N GLY A 75 2.26 -5.07 -8.54
CA GLY A 75 1.45 -5.75 -9.54
C GLY A 75 2.31 -6.32 -10.67
N LYS A 76 1.90 -7.49 -11.19
CA LYS A 76 2.52 -8.10 -12.38
C LYS A 76 1.49 -8.32 -13.47
N ALA A 77 1.80 -7.91 -14.70
CA ALA A 77 0.96 -8.16 -15.86
C ALA A 77 1.80 -8.32 -17.15
N LYS A 78 1.17 -8.71 -18.25
CA LYS A 78 1.82 -8.76 -19.58
C LYS A 78 2.06 -7.34 -20.09
N GLU A 79 1.13 -6.43 -19.85
CA GLU A 79 1.18 -5.03 -20.22
C GLU A 79 1.52 -4.14 -19.02
N MET A 80 2.19 -3.02 -19.27
CA MET A 80 2.59 -2.07 -18.24
C MET A 80 1.40 -1.39 -17.55
N PRO A 81 0.38 -0.86 -18.27
CA PRO A 81 -0.75 -0.19 -17.61
C PRO A 81 -1.56 -1.13 -16.71
N ASP A 82 -1.69 -2.39 -17.09
CA ASP A 82 -2.36 -3.40 -16.26
C ASP A 82 -1.56 -3.76 -15.01
N ALA A 83 -0.22 -3.77 -15.11
CA ALA A 83 0.64 -3.97 -13.95
C ALA A 83 0.48 -2.82 -12.94
N VAL A 84 0.43 -1.58 -13.41
CA VAL A 84 0.18 -0.39 -12.56
C VAL A 84 -1.19 -0.46 -11.91
N LYS A 85 -2.28 -0.68 -12.66
CA LYS A 85 -3.64 -0.83 -12.12
C LYS A 85 -3.73 -1.89 -11.01
N LYS A 86 -3.09 -3.05 -11.22
CA LYS A 86 -3.03 -4.11 -10.20
C LYS A 86 -2.23 -3.69 -8.97
N ALA A 87 -1.12 -2.97 -9.16
CA ALA A 87 -0.32 -2.45 -8.08
C ALA A 87 -1.07 -1.42 -7.25
N THR A 88 -1.77 -0.47 -7.87
CA THR A 88 -2.62 0.53 -7.21
C THR A 88 -3.74 -0.14 -6.40
N GLN A 89 -4.43 -1.13 -6.96
CA GLN A 89 -5.45 -1.89 -6.24
C GLN A 89 -4.88 -2.64 -5.03
N ALA A 90 -3.67 -3.19 -5.15
CA ALA A 90 -2.99 -3.85 -4.03
C ALA A 90 -2.55 -2.84 -2.96
N ALA A 91 -2.04 -1.66 -3.36
CA ALA A 91 -1.67 -0.59 -2.45
C ALA A 91 -2.87 -0.06 -1.66
N SER A 92 -4.00 0.17 -2.33
CA SER A 92 -5.24 0.65 -1.69
C SER A 92 -5.83 -0.34 -0.67
N LYS A 93 -5.54 -1.64 -0.80
CA LYS A 93 -5.94 -2.65 0.20
C LYS A 93 -5.02 -2.68 1.42
N ASN A 94 -3.78 -2.23 1.26
CA ASN A 94 -2.73 -2.28 2.28
C ASN A 94 -2.39 -0.89 2.82
N LEU A 95 -3.41 -0.03 3.01
CA LEU A 95 -3.22 1.28 3.62
C LEU A 95 -2.94 1.13 5.10
N ILE A 96 -1.96 1.89 5.58
CA ILE A 96 -1.68 2.08 7.00
C ILE A 96 -2.00 3.53 7.38
N THR A 97 -2.36 3.75 8.64
CA THR A 97 -2.48 5.08 9.22
C THR A 97 -1.21 5.39 10.00
N VAL A 98 -0.65 6.55 9.77
CA VAL A 98 0.56 7.07 10.41
C VAL A 98 0.17 8.25 11.27
N GLU A 99 0.58 8.26 12.53
CA GLU A 99 0.40 9.38 13.43
C GLU A 99 1.54 10.39 13.20
N LEU A 100 1.18 11.59 12.74
CA LEU A 100 2.10 12.69 12.50
C LEU A 100 2.02 13.68 13.66
N VAL A 101 3.17 14.18 14.11
CA VAL A 101 3.25 15.28 15.05
C VAL A 101 3.04 16.57 14.28
N ASP A 102 2.08 17.40 14.73
CA ASP A 102 1.68 18.69 14.13
C ASP A 102 1.32 18.58 12.63
N ASN A 103 0.84 17.39 12.19
CA ASN A 103 0.62 17.08 10.77
C ASN A 103 1.84 17.40 9.87
N ARG A 104 3.05 17.30 10.40
CA ARG A 104 4.26 17.74 9.75
C ARG A 104 5.39 16.72 9.78
N THR A 105 5.71 16.17 10.96
CA THR A 105 6.87 15.29 11.14
C THR A 105 6.54 14.02 11.91
N ILE A 106 7.52 13.15 12.07
CA ILE A 106 7.43 11.88 12.82
C ILE A 106 7.74 12.10 14.31
N SER A 107 7.25 11.20 15.18
CA SER A 107 7.35 11.35 16.63
C SER A 107 8.78 11.15 17.17
N HIS A 108 9.53 10.21 16.64
CA HIS A 108 10.89 9.88 17.11
C HIS A 108 11.74 9.25 16.01
N GLU A 109 13.05 9.21 16.27
CA GLU A 109 13.98 8.51 15.39
C GLU A 109 13.69 7.00 15.36
N ILE A 110 13.74 6.43 14.17
CA ILE A 110 13.53 5.00 13.98
C ILE A 110 14.40 4.45 12.86
N ILE A 111 14.89 3.22 13.06
CA ILE A 111 15.60 2.46 12.04
C ILE A 111 14.78 1.20 11.76
N SER A 112 14.35 1.03 10.52
CA SER A 112 13.65 -0.17 10.07
C SER A 112 14.46 -0.94 9.04
N LYS A 113 14.37 -2.27 9.09
CA LYS A 113 15.10 -3.18 8.21
C LYS A 113 14.14 -4.07 7.43
N VAL A 114 14.39 -4.18 6.11
CA VAL A 114 13.73 -5.16 5.24
C VAL A 114 14.78 -5.81 4.34
N GLY A 115 15.05 -7.08 4.59
CA GLY A 115 16.16 -7.78 3.93
C GLY A 115 17.50 -7.13 4.27
N ALA A 116 18.29 -6.76 3.25
CA ALA A 116 19.57 -6.08 3.41
C ALA A 116 19.47 -4.54 3.43
N VAL A 117 18.28 -3.97 3.26
CA VAL A 117 18.02 -2.53 3.33
C VAL A 117 17.73 -2.13 4.77
N ARG A 118 18.34 -1.05 5.22
CA ARG A 118 18.01 -0.34 6.48
C ARG A 118 17.70 1.10 6.14
N VAL A 119 16.56 1.59 6.61
CA VAL A 119 16.14 2.98 6.46
C VAL A 119 16.06 3.61 7.84
N MET A 120 16.78 4.69 8.02
CA MET A 120 16.75 5.54 9.21
C MET A 120 15.89 6.75 8.89
N LEU A 121 14.96 7.07 9.78
CA LEU A 121 14.13 8.27 9.74
C LEU A 121 14.38 9.05 11.03
N LYS A 122 14.60 10.37 10.92
CA LYS A 122 14.74 11.30 12.04
C LYS A 122 13.75 12.44 11.89
N PRO A 123 13.08 12.88 12.96
CA PRO A 123 12.28 14.09 12.92
C PRO A 123 13.17 15.29 12.62
N ALA A 124 12.60 16.32 11.99
CA ALA A 124 13.30 17.52 11.62
C ALA A 124 12.50 18.77 12.04
N THR A 125 13.22 19.87 12.19
CA THR A 125 12.66 21.19 12.47
C THR A 125 11.86 21.71 11.29
N GLU A 126 10.97 22.64 11.54
CA GLU A 126 10.14 23.29 10.53
C GLU A 126 10.99 23.93 9.43
N GLY A 127 10.56 23.79 8.18
CA GLY A 127 11.26 24.33 7.03
C GLY A 127 12.43 23.50 6.51
N THR A 128 12.76 22.37 7.15
CA THR A 128 13.82 21.47 6.67
C THR A 128 13.45 20.77 5.36
N GLY A 129 12.17 20.47 5.16
CA GLY A 129 11.66 19.72 4.04
C GLY A 129 11.98 18.21 4.11
N VAL A 130 11.55 17.46 3.10
CA VAL A 130 11.81 16.01 3.01
C VAL A 130 13.19 15.76 2.42
N LYS A 131 14.16 15.42 3.27
CA LYS A 131 15.53 15.04 2.86
C LYS A 131 15.63 13.51 2.84
N ALA A 132 15.28 12.91 1.69
CA ALA A 132 15.20 11.45 1.53
C ALA A 132 15.61 10.99 0.14
N GLY A 133 16.07 9.74 0.03
CA GLY A 133 16.30 9.09 -1.27
C GLY A 133 14.97 8.82 -2.00
N GLY A 134 14.98 8.78 -3.35
CA GLY A 134 13.77 8.73 -4.19
C GLY A 134 12.62 7.87 -3.66
N PRO A 135 12.77 6.52 -3.53
CA PRO A 135 11.67 5.67 -3.07
C PRO A 135 11.17 5.97 -1.65
N VAL A 136 12.07 6.42 -0.77
CA VAL A 136 11.74 6.82 0.61
C VAL A 136 10.96 8.13 0.60
N ARG A 137 11.41 9.08 -0.23
CA ARG A 137 10.79 10.39 -0.41
C ARG A 137 9.35 10.24 -0.91
N ASP A 138 9.14 9.42 -1.94
CA ASP A 138 7.81 9.18 -2.51
C ASP A 138 6.80 8.65 -1.46
N VAL A 139 7.26 7.76 -0.57
CA VAL A 139 6.42 7.24 0.53
C VAL A 139 6.11 8.31 1.56
N LEU A 140 7.11 9.12 1.95
CA LEU A 140 6.95 10.17 2.97
C LEU A 140 6.07 11.32 2.50
N GLU A 141 6.23 11.77 1.25
CA GLU A 141 5.38 12.81 0.64
C GLU A 141 3.91 12.37 0.58
N LEU A 142 3.64 11.15 0.11
CA LEU A 142 2.28 10.61 0.06
C LEU A 142 1.69 10.29 1.43
N ALA A 143 2.51 10.08 2.46
CA ALA A 143 2.07 10.00 3.84
C ALA A 143 1.71 11.36 4.44
N GLY A 144 2.15 12.47 3.82
CA GLY A 144 1.92 13.82 4.30
C GLY A 144 3.00 14.34 5.24
N VAL A 145 4.17 13.67 5.31
CA VAL A 145 5.32 14.16 6.08
C VAL A 145 5.95 15.33 5.33
N LYS A 146 6.14 16.47 5.99
CA LYS A 146 6.71 17.69 5.41
C LYS A 146 8.17 17.88 5.78
N ASP A 147 8.56 17.55 7.00
CA ASP A 147 9.91 17.75 7.51
C ASP A 147 10.46 16.46 8.11
N VAL A 148 11.49 15.90 7.47
CA VAL A 148 12.14 14.67 7.90
C VAL A 148 13.53 14.52 7.29
N LEU A 149 14.45 13.98 8.08
CA LEU A 149 15.76 13.53 7.61
C LEU A 149 15.75 12.03 7.48
N SER A 150 16.23 11.50 6.36
CA SER A 150 16.33 10.06 6.18
C SER A 150 17.68 9.65 5.55
N LYS A 151 18.10 8.44 5.89
CA LYS A 151 19.24 7.80 5.25
C LYS A 151 18.95 6.34 5.00
N SER A 152 19.15 5.91 3.75
CA SER A 152 19.13 4.50 3.40
C SER A 152 20.53 3.91 3.50
N LEU A 153 20.65 2.80 4.21
CA LEU A 153 21.89 2.07 4.49
C LEU A 153 21.77 0.65 3.95
N GLY A 154 22.87 0.10 3.46
CA GLY A 154 22.92 -1.23 2.87
C GLY A 154 22.47 -1.24 1.42
N SER A 155 21.60 -2.18 1.05
CA SER A 155 21.15 -2.34 -0.34
C SER A 155 20.25 -1.19 -0.80
N SER A 156 20.31 -0.84 -2.10
CA SER A 156 19.50 0.23 -2.72
C SER A 156 18.27 -0.28 -3.49
N THR A 157 17.78 -1.48 -3.18
CA THR A 157 16.61 -2.05 -3.85
C THR A 157 15.36 -1.24 -3.55
N LYS A 158 14.79 -0.55 -4.56
CA LYS A 158 13.67 0.39 -4.43
C LYS A 158 12.46 -0.18 -3.69
N ILE A 159 12.06 -1.41 -4.01
CA ILE A 159 10.93 -2.10 -3.35
C ILE A 159 11.18 -2.29 -1.85
N ASN A 160 12.38 -2.72 -1.48
CA ASN A 160 12.71 -2.97 -0.07
C ASN A 160 12.87 -1.64 0.70
N MET A 161 13.42 -0.60 0.06
CA MET A 161 13.48 0.74 0.66
C MET A 161 12.09 1.26 0.99
N SER A 162 11.15 1.18 0.05
CA SER A 162 9.76 1.62 0.26
C SER A 162 9.07 0.82 1.38
N ARG A 163 9.24 -0.50 1.40
CA ARG A 163 8.70 -1.36 2.45
C ARG A 163 9.32 -1.06 3.83
N ALA A 164 10.63 -0.82 3.87
CA ALA A 164 11.32 -0.45 5.11
C ALA A 164 10.78 0.89 5.64
N THR A 165 10.59 1.87 4.77
CA THR A 165 9.96 3.15 5.13
C THR A 165 8.54 2.97 5.67
N LEU A 166 7.71 2.16 5.01
CA LEU A 166 6.37 1.86 5.49
C LEU A 166 6.38 1.19 6.87
N ASN A 167 7.27 0.22 7.08
CA ASN A 167 7.44 -0.44 8.36
C ASN A 167 7.93 0.52 9.45
N ALA A 168 8.85 1.44 9.10
CA ALA A 168 9.29 2.50 10.01
C ALA A 168 8.13 3.40 10.45
N LEU A 169 7.31 3.85 9.50
CA LEU A 169 6.13 4.67 9.80
C LEU A 169 5.09 3.92 10.64
N LYS A 170 4.87 2.63 10.36
CA LYS A 170 3.95 1.79 11.15
C LYS A 170 4.43 1.56 12.59
N ALA A 171 5.74 1.52 12.80
CA ALA A 171 6.34 1.26 14.11
C ALA A 171 6.48 2.53 14.97
N GLN A 172 6.13 3.71 14.44
CA GLN A 172 6.06 4.96 15.20
C GLN A 172 5.05 4.83 16.34
N LYS A 173 5.41 5.38 17.49
CA LYS A 173 4.54 5.42 18.67
C LYS A 173 4.37 6.86 19.11
N SER A 174 3.13 7.27 19.31
CA SER A 174 2.85 8.58 19.87
C SER A 174 3.25 8.66 21.35
N PRO A 175 3.68 9.83 21.85
CA PRO A 175 3.95 10.02 23.27
C PRO A 175 2.73 9.70 24.14
N ALA A 176 1.52 10.02 23.67
CA ALA A 176 0.27 9.73 24.36
C ALA A 176 0.06 8.22 24.56
N HIS A 177 0.29 7.40 23.53
CA HIS A 177 0.19 5.96 23.64
C HIS A 177 1.22 5.35 24.63
N ILE A 178 2.44 5.91 24.64
CA ILE A 178 3.47 5.47 25.61
C ILE A 178 3.08 5.88 27.04
N ALA A 179 2.51 7.07 27.21
CA ALA A 179 2.01 7.57 28.49
C ALA A 179 0.95 6.64 29.07
N GLU A 180 -0.04 6.29 28.26
CA GLU A 180 -1.09 5.34 28.63
C GLU A 180 -0.52 3.97 29.05
N LEU A 181 0.40 3.41 28.27
CA LEU A 181 1.04 2.11 28.58
C LEU A 181 1.86 2.13 29.87
N ARG A 182 2.45 3.26 30.21
CA ARG A 182 3.28 3.42 31.42
C ARG A 182 2.52 3.94 32.63
N GLY A 183 1.27 4.37 32.47
CA GLY A 183 0.47 5.02 33.51
C GLY A 183 1.07 6.33 34.01
N LYS A 184 1.77 7.09 33.15
CA LYS A 184 2.44 8.36 33.43
C LYS A 184 1.91 9.49 32.59
N THR A 185 2.10 10.71 33.03
CA THR A 185 1.76 11.90 32.22
C THR A 185 2.75 12.09 31.06
N ILE A 186 2.33 12.81 30.02
CA ILE A 186 3.20 13.10 28.87
C ILE A 186 4.41 13.95 29.29
N GLU A 187 4.22 14.83 30.27
CA GLU A 187 5.27 15.70 30.82
C GLU A 187 6.36 14.88 31.54
N GLU A 188 5.97 13.89 32.35
CA GLU A 188 6.91 12.98 33.03
C GLU A 188 7.69 12.07 32.06
N ILE A 189 7.22 11.89 30.83
CA ILE A 189 7.90 11.07 29.82
C ILE A 189 8.90 11.88 29.02
N ARG A 190 8.61 13.16 28.83
CA ARG A 190 9.51 14.07 28.09
C ARG A 190 10.69 14.57 28.92
N GLY A 191 10.60 14.52 30.24
CA GLY A 191 11.61 15.00 31.18
C GLY A 191 11.52 16.48 31.38
#